data_b3aa935e0701e927502a1ffab3fa44ac
#
_entry.id   b3aa935e0701e927502a1ffab3fa44ac
#
_cell.length_a   1.000
_cell.length_b   1.000
_cell.length_c   1.000
_cell.angle_alpha   90.00
_cell.angle_beta   90.00
_cell.angle_gamma   90.00
#
_symmetry.space_group_name_H-M   'P 1'
#
loop_
_entity.id
_entity.type
_entity.pdbx_description
1 polymer ?
#
loop_
_entity_poly.entity_id
_entity_poly.type
_entity_poly.pdbx_seq_one_letter_code
_entity_poly.pdbx_strand_id
1 'polypeptide(L)'
;MIKFLTKGIIRDRSRSLFPVLVVTLAVAMIIFFQGFFTGIMNSMFLDSAVVSTGHVKVMTRGYKEESQLLPNDLALLGTDQLVNELGQDYPDLFWSPRITFGGLLDVPDENGETQAQGPVLALGIDFLSPKSRQIEIWKLERRLIDGRLPENANEALLSTRLAGQLGLSSGETVTLIGSTMYNAFTTFNFTVVGTFKLNLGPVDRQMMLVDITGARLALDMENASSEILGYTNSLYYDDTAAVALRQNYNKINSDTTDIFSPIMMALRDANHMGTMVDYMSAASGLIVGVFLVISMIVLWNMGLMNGLRRYGEIGMRLAMGESKGQVYRSMIMESVIIGFIGTIIGTSLGIGFTYYMQEVGLDYSDAMESLGSSEIIMSNVFYARVTPELYYIGFMPGVLATVLGTMLAGRAIYKREMAQLFKELET
;
A
#
# COMPACT_ATOMS: atom_id res chain seq x y z
N MET A 1 -10.90 12.37 44.23
CA MET A 1 -11.81 12.75 43.12
C MET A 1 -11.86 11.70 42.02
N ILE A 2 -10.75 11.30 41.43
CA ILE A 2 -10.71 10.27 40.34
C ILE A 2 -11.33 8.93 40.80
N LYS A 3 -10.97 8.40 41.99
CA LYS A 3 -11.55 7.16 42.55
C LYS A 3 -13.08 7.23 42.78
N PHE A 4 -13.61 8.40 43.02
CA PHE A 4 -15.06 8.62 43.19
C PHE A 4 -15.76 8.61 41.81
N LEU A 5 -15.18 9.29 40.82
CA LEU A 5 -15.70 9.35 39.46
C LEU A 5 -15.66 7.98 38.78
N THR A 6 -14.57 7.23 38.91
CA THR A 6 -14.46 5.88 38.34
C THR A 6 -15.46 4.91 39.00
N LYS A 7 -15.66 4.97 40.30
CA LYS A 7 -16.72 4.19 40.97
C LYS A 7 -18.14 4.61 40.54
N GLY A 8 -18.37 5.89 40.26
CA GLY A 8 -19.65 6.40 39.75
C GLY A 8 -19.94 5.87 38.36
N ILE A 9 -18.94 5.88 37.46
CA ILE A 9 -19.01 5.36 36.08
C ILE A 9 -19.30 3.85 36.04
N ILE A 10 -18.66 3.08 36.92
CA ILE A 10 -18.83 1.62 37.01
C ILE A 10 -20.18 1.23 37.64
N ARG A 11 -20.67 2.03 38.61
CA ARG A 11 -21.93 1.74 39.35
C ARG A 11 -23.18 2.09 38.54
N ASP A 12 -23.12 3.13 37.71
CA ASP A 12 -24.23 3.56 36.83
C ASP A 12 -23.95 3.18 35.38
N ARG A 13 -24.00 1.85 35.08
CA ARG A 13 -23.73 1.27 33.80
C ARG A 13 -24.59 1.83 32.67
N SER A 14 -25.85 2.18 32.97
CA SER A 14 -26.77 2.67 31.94
C SER A 14 -26.40 4.05 31.38
N ARG A 15 -25.68 4.85 32.17
CA ARG A 15 -25.29 6.23 31.80
C ARG A 15 -23.92 6.34 31.09
N SER A 16 -22.98 5.47 31.46
CA SER A 16 -21.61 5.51 30.90
C SER A 16 -21.40 4.58 29.72
N LEU A 17 -22.16 3.47 29.66
CA LEU A 17 -21.97 2.44 28.64
C LEU A 17 -22.29 2.97 27.23
N PHE A 18 -23.38 3.70 27.06
CA PHE A 18 -23.75 4.25 25.75
C PHE A 18 -22.72 5.25 25.20
N PRO A 19 -22.24 6.25 25.98
CA PRO A 19 -21.13 7.11 25.55
C PRO A 19 -19.84 6.37 25.20
N VAL A 20 -19.43 5.43 26.03
CA VAL A 20 -18.23 4.62 25.76
C VAL A 20 -18.40 3.81 24.47
N LEU A 21 -19.57 3.20 24.26
CA LEU A 21 -19.84 2.40 23.06
C LEU A 21 -19.77 3.23 21.78
N VAL A 22 -20.34 4.45 21.79
CA VAL A 22 -20.30 5.34 20.60
C VAL A 22 -18.87 5.81 20.33
N VAL A 23 -18.10 6.19 21.35
CA VAL A 23 -16.67 6.54 21.17
C VAL A 23 -15.89 5.33 20.64
N THR A 24 -16.11 4.16 21.22
CA THR A 24 -15.47 2.91 20.80
C THR A 24 -15.74 2.62 19.32
N LEU A 25 -17.02 2.68 18.91
CA LEU A 25 -17.40 2.40 17.54
C LEU A 25 -16.81 3.43 16.55
N ALA A 26 -16.91 4.73 16.90
CA ALA A 26 -16.37 5.80 16.06
C ALA A 26 -14.84 5.67 15.88
N VAL A 27 -14.11 5.43 16.97
CA VAL A 27 -12.66 5.25 16.93
C VAL A 27 -12.27 3.98 16.17
N ALA A 28 -12.97 2.86 16.40
CA ALA A 28 -12.72 1.61 15.69
C ALA A 28 -12.92 1.77 14.16
N MET A 29 -13.99 2.47 13.75
CA MET A 29 -14.25 2.75 12.34
C MET A 29 -13.16 3.62 11.71
N ILE A 30 -12.72 4.68 12.38
CA ILE A 30 -11.66 5.57 11.87
C ILE A 30 -10.38 4.76 11.64
N ILE A 31 -9.97 3.96 12.62
CA ILE A 31 -8.76 3.15 12.56
C ILE A 31 -8.85 2.12 11.44
N PHE A 32 -9.99 1.44 11.34
CA PHE A 32 -10.22 0.48 10.28
C PHE A 32 -10.17 1.12 8.89
N PHE A 33 -10.92 2.21 8.66
CA PHE A 33 -10.92 2.88 7.36
C PHE A 33 -9.55 3.44 6.99
N GLN A 34 -8.81 4.01 7.95
CA GLN A 34 -7.46 4.46 7.72
C GLN A 34 -6.54 3.31 7.32
N GLY A 35 -6.55 2.21 8.07
CA GLY A 35 -5.74 1.03 7.76
C GLY A 35 -6.12 0.37 6.44
N PHE A 36 -7.42 0.31 6.13
CA PHE A 36 -7.91 -0.24 4.86
C PHE A 36 -7.50 0.63 3.67
N PHE A 37 -7.67 1.94 3.78
CA PHE A 37 -7.27 2.88 2.72
C PHE A 37 -5.75 2.86 2.48
N THR A 38 -4.95 2.87 3.56
CA THR A 38 -3.49 2.75 3.47
C THR A 38 -3.08 1.44 2.80
N GLY A 39 -3.77 0.35 3.10
CA GLY A 39 -3.53 -0.95 2.48
C GLY A 39 -3.81 -0.97 0.98
N ILE A 40 -4.94 -0.41 0.54
CA ILE A 40 -5.28 -0.26 -0.89
C ILE A 40 -4.19 0.53 -1.62
N MET A 41 -3.80 1.68 -1.06
CA MET A 41 -2.76 2.52 -1.66
C MET A 41 -1.43 1.78 -1.77
N ASN A 42 -1.02 1.08 -0.70
CA ASN A 42 0.19 0.28 -0.74
C ASN A 42 0.14 -0.83 -1.80
N SER A 43 -1.00 -1.51 -1.95
CA SER A 43 -1.16 -2.53 -2.99
C SER A 43 -1.02 -1.95 -4.39
N MET A 44 -1.61 -0.79 -4.65
CA MET A 44 -1.49 -0.12 -5.95
C MET A 44 -0.05 0.31 -6.24
N PHE A 45 0.67 0.85 -5.25
CA PHE A 45 2.08 1.20 -5.40
C PHE A 45 2.95 -0.03 -5.61
N LEU A 46 2.71 -1.12 -4.87
CA LEU A 46 3.47 -2.34 -5.03
C LEU A 46 3.26 -2.97 -6.40
N ASP A 47 2.03 -3.08 -6.88
CA ASP A 47 1.74 -3.64 -8.20
C ASP A 47 2.40 -2.81 -9.33
N SER A 48 2.40 -1.48 -9.20
CA SER A 48 3.14 -0.60 -10.11
C SER A 48 4.66 -0.77 -9.96
N ALA A 49 5.16 -0.85 -8.74
CA ALA A 49 6.58 -1.01 -8.46
C ALA A 49 7.15 -2.32 -9.00
N VAL A 50 6.40 -3.42 -8.87
CA VAL A 50 6.81 -4.74 -9.38
C VAL A 50 7.13 -4.68 -10.86
N VAL A 51 6.26 -4.03 -11.64
CA VAL A 51 6.41 -3.99 -13.10
C VAL A 51 7.39 -2.93 -13.56
N SER A 52 7.42 -1.75 -12.91
CA SER A 52 8.18 -0.61 -13.45
C SER A 52 9.52 -0.37 -12.75
N THR A 53 9.56 -0.16 -11.46
CA THR A 53 10.71 0.48 -10.79
C THR A 53 11.21 -0.18 -9.52
N GLY A 54 10.51 -1.17 -8.95
CA GLY A 54 10.71 -1.42 -7.53
C GLY A 54 10.27 -0.19 -6.70
N HIS A 55 10.64 -0.13 -5.45
CA HIS A 55 10.48 1.09 -4.64
C HIS A 55 11.55 2.13 -5.01
N VAL A 56 12.74 1.64 -5.34
CA VAL A 56 13.83 2.37 -6.00
C VAL A 56 14.46 1.48 -7.05
N LYS A 57 15.14 2.07 -8.02
CA LYS A 57 15.95 1.32 -8.98
C LYS A 57 17.24 2.03 -9.31
N VAL A 58 18.27 1.26 -9.59
CA VAL A 58 19.56 1.73 -10.07
C VAL A 58 19.69 1.30 -11.52
N MET A 59 20.12 2.23 -12.37
CA MET A 59 20.43 2.01 -13.80
C MET A 59 21.55 2.96 -14.21
N THR A 60 22.07 2.83 -15.42
CA THR A 60 22.99 3.83 -15.96
C THR A 60 22.26 5.12 -16.34
N ARG A 61 22.97 6.23 -16.42
CA ARG A 61 22.41 7.50 -16.89
C ARG A 61 21.91 7.41 -18.32
N GLY A 62 22.70 6.78 -19.20
CA GLY A 62 22.31 6.58 -20.60
C GLY A 62 21.05 5.72 -20.73
N TYR A 63 20.95 4.61 -19.99
CA TYR A 63 19.75 3.78 -20.00
C TYR A 63 18.51 4.56 -19.53
N LYS A 64 18.64 5.44 -18.53
CA LYS A 64 17.55 6.28 -18.06
C LYS A 64 17.01 7.20 -19.14
N GLU A 65 17.88 7.86 -19.89
CA GLU A 65 17.51 8.83 -20.93
C GLU A 65 16.76 8.16 -22.09
N GLU A 66 17.15 6.95 -22.45
CA GLU A 66 16.57 6.20 -23.57
C GLU A 66 15.72 5.00 -23.13
N SER A 67 15.26 4.96 -21.89
CA SER A 67 14.60 3.79 -21.27
C SER A 67 13.41 3.24 -22.05
N GLN A 68 12.74 4.06 -22.86
CA GLN A 68 11.63 3.61 -23.71
C GLN A 68 12.08 2.72 -24.87
N LEU A 69 13.34 2.82 -25.29
CA LEU A 69 13.93 2.02 -26.35
C LEU A 69 14.54 0.71 -25.86
N LEU A 70 14.57 0.50 -24.52
CA LEU A 70 15.20 -0.64 -23.86
C LEU A 70 16.65 -0.86 -24.28
N PRO A 71 17.55 0.16 -24.16
CA PRO A 71 18.88 0.16 -24.73
C PRO A 71 19.84 -0.71 -23.90
N ASN A 72 19.83 -2.03 -24.09
CA ASN A 72 20.66 -2.95 -23.31
C ASN A 72 22.16 -2.80 -23.56
N ASP A 73 22.59 -2.09 -24.61
CA ASP A 73 23.96 -1.63 -24.82
C ASP A 73 24.42 -0.58 -23.78
N LEU A 74 23.45 0.08 -23.10
CA LEU A 74 23.68 0.99 -21.98
C LEU A 74 23.40 0.34 -20.60
N ALA A 75 23.37 -0.98 -20.52
CA ALA A 75 23.09 -1.73 -19.30
C ALA A 75 24.18 -1.54 -18.21
N LEU A 76 23.82 -1.85 -16.96
CA LEU A 76 24.78 -1.96 -15.86
C LEU A 76 25.67 -3.18 -16.05
N LEU A 77 26.99 -3.00 -15.96
CA LEU A 77 27.99 -4.06 -15.98
C LEU A 77 28.45 -4.38 -14.55
N GLY A 78 28.96 -5.58 -14.31
CA GLY A 78 29.40 -5.99 -12.99
C GLY A 78 28.25 -6.05 -11.96
N THR A 79 27.07 -6.43 -12.42
CA THR A 79 25.83 -6.39 -11.66
C THR A 79 25.89 -7.11 -10.32
N ASP A 80 26.55 -8.27 -10.26
CA ASP A 80 26.62 -9.08 -9.05
C ASP A 80 27.44 -8.38 -7.93
N GLN A 81 28.49 -7.65 -8.31
CA GLN A 81 29.26 -6.82 -7.37
C GLN A 81 28.40 -5.64 -6.88
N LEU A 82 27.73 -4.93 -7.80
CA LEU A 82 26.92 -3.78 -7.47
C LEU A 82 25.72 -4.16 -6.54
N VAL A 83 25.09 -5.32 -6.79
CA VAL A 83 24.02 -5.83 -5.92
C VAL A 83 24.55 -6.11 -4.50
N ASN A 84 25.76 -6.67 -4.38
CA ASN A 84 26.37 -6.90 -3.08
C ASN A 84 26.72 -5.59 -2.34
N GLU A 85 27.26 -4.60 -3.05
CA GLU A 85 27.53 -3.26 -2.50
C GLU A 85 26.25 -2.59 -2.01
N LEU A 86 25.22 -2.57 -2.85
CA LEU A 86 23.90 -2.04 -2.49
C LEU A 86 23.28 -2.75 -1.28
N GLY A 87 23.46 -4.07 -1.18
CA GLY A 87 22.98 -4.85 -0.05
C GLY A 87 23.73 -4.56 1.26
N GLN A 88 25.02 -4.20 1.19
CA GLN A 88 25.81 -3.78 2.36
C GLN A 88 25.48 -2.35 2.80
N ASP A 89 25.35 -1.44 1.84
CA ASP A 89 25.09 -0.03 2.11
C ASP A 89 23.65 0.23 2.55
N TYR A 90 22.70 -0.57 2.04
CA TYR A 90 21.27 -0.42 2.28
C TYR A 90 20.62 -1.77 2.66
N PRO A 91 20.90 -2.32 3.85
CA PRO A 91 20.46 -3.65 4.28
C PRO A 91 18.95 -3.77 4.51
N ASP A 92 18.25 -2.66 4.63
CA ASP A 92 16.78 -2.62 4.78
C ASP A 92 16.03 -2.89 3.47
N LEU A 93 16.77 -2.98 2.35
CA LEU A 93 16.24 -3.24 1.03
C LEU A 93 16.70 -4.61 0.50
N PHE A 94 15.77 -5.28 -0.16
CA PHE A 94 16.08 -6.42 -1.01
C PHE A 94 16.38 -5.92 -2.43
N TRP A 95 17.56 -6.24 -2.94
CA TRP A 95 18.04 -5.84 -4.25
C TRP A 95 17.98 -7.01 -5.23
N SER A 96 17.42 -6.77 -6.42
CA SER A 96 17.27 -7.79 -7.45
C SER A 96 17.57 -7.19 -8.82
N PRO A 97 18.49 -7.79 -9.58
CA PRO A 97 18.76 -7.38 -10.96
C PRO A 97 17.58 -7.77 -11.86
N ARG A 98 17.34 -6.99 -12.90
CA ARG A 98 16.34 -7.23 -13.93
C ARG A 98 16.88 -6.88 -15.30
N ILE A 99 16.53 -7.69 -16.29
CA ILE A 99 16.75 -7.40 -17.69
C ILE A 99 15.39 -7.19 -18.34
N THR A 100 15.21 -6.03 -18.97
CA THR A 100 14.00 -5.72 -19.74
C THR A 100 14.37 -5.68 -21.21
N PHE A 101 13.68 -6.44 -22.05
CA PHE A 101 13.96 -6.51 -23.47
C PHE A 101 12.69 -6.73 -24.29
N GLY A 102 12.74 -6.26 -25.53
CA GLY A 102 11.70 -6.51 -26.51
C GLY A 102 12.18 -7.48 -27.56
N GLY A 103 11.24 -8.08 -28.26
CA GLY A 103 11.53 -8.98 -29.38
C GLY A 103 10.28 -9.45 -30.08
N LEU A 104 10.47 -10.41 -30.96
CA LEU A 104 9.40 -11.15 -31.62
C LEU A 104 9.46 -12.60 -31.13
N LEU A 105 8.33 -13.13 -30.68
CA LEU A 105 8.19 -14.55 -30.43
C LEU A 105 7.68 -15.23 -31.69
N ASP A 106 8.38 -16.25 -32.12
CA ASP A 106 8.04 -17.13 -33.23
C ASP A 106 7.63 -18.50 -32.66
N VAL A 107 6.51 -19.00 -33.15
CA VAL A 107 6.00 -20.33 -32.81
C VAL A 107 6.21 -21.23 -34.01
N PRO A 108 7.21 -22.14 -33.97
CA PRO A 108 7.44 -23.05 -35.07
C PRO A 108 6.41 -24.19 -35.06
N ASP A 109 6.06 -24.66 -36.28
CA ASP A 109 5.33 -25.91 -36.47
C ASP A 109 6.26 -27.15 -36.39
N GLU A 110 5.73 -28.34 -36.62
CA GLU A 110 6.50 -29.60 -36.60
C GLU A 110 7.60 -29.66 -37.69
N ASN A 111 7.52 -28.82 -38.74
CA ASN A 111 8.48 -28.74 -39.82
C ASN A 111 9.49 -27.61 -39.60
N GLY A 112 9.34 -26.82 -38.56
CA GLY A 112 10.14 -25.63 -38.26
C GLY A 112 9.70 -24.39 -39.03
N GLU A 113 8.53 -24.39 -39.67
CA GLU A 113 7.95 -23.21 -40.30
C GLU A 113 7.15 -22.39 -39.25
N THR A 114 7.13 -21.08 -39.45
CA THR A 114 6.40 -20.18 -38.55
C THR A 114 4.90 -20.44 -38.62
N GLN A 115 4.29 -20.86 -37.50
CA GLN A 115 2.86 -21.01 -37.37
C GLN A 115 2.19 -19.71 -36.87
N ALA A 116 2.82 -19.04 -35.90
CA ALA A 116 2.36 -17.78 -35.34
C ALA A 116 3.54 -16.90 -34.92
N GLN A 117 3.37 -15.61 -34.99
CA GLN A 117 4.34 -14.65 -34.46
C GLN A 117 3.66 -13.50 -33.73
N GLY A 118 4.35 -12.94 -32.73
CA GLY A 118 3.84 -11.77 -32.01
C GLY A 118 4.93 -11.00 -31.28
N PRO A 119 4.75 -9.69 -31.09
CA PRO A 119 5.68 -8.88 -30.32
C PRO A 119 5.63 -9.28 -28.84
N VAL A 120 6.78 -9.27 -28.19
CA VAL A 120 6.94 -9.58 -26.76
C VAL A 120 7.70 -8.49 -26.05
N LEU A 121 7.24 -8.17 -24.83
CA LEU A 121 7.98 -7.47 -23.80
C LEU A 121 8.37 -8.50 -22.74
N ALA A 122 9.66 -8.81 -22.67
CA ALA A 122 10.18 -9.82 -21.77
C ALA A 122 10.90 -9.18 -20.57
N LEU A 123 10.71 -9.79 -19.41
CA LEU A 123 11.41 -9.45 -18.19
C LEU A 123 12.19 -10.67 -17.69
N GLY A 124 13.51 -10.54 -17.66
CA GLY A 124 14.41 -11.47 -16.99
C GLY A 124 14.50 -11.10 -15.50
N ILE A 125 13.93 -11.94 -14.64
CA ILE A 125 13.94 -11.77 -13.19
C ILE A 125 14.55 -13.02 -12.54
N ASP A 126 15.07 -12.88 -11.33
CA ASP A 126 15.72 -13.98 -10.64
C ASP A 126 14.68 -14.97 -10.07
N PHE A 127 14.44 -16.06 -10.80
CA PHE A 127 13.57 -17.16 -10.33
C PHE A 127 14.34 -18.22 -9.56
N LEU A 128 15.59 -18.50 -9.94
CA LEU A 128 16.31 -19.72 -9.57
C LEU A 128 17.19 -19.55 -8.33
N SER A 129 17.56 -18.32 -7.95
CA SER A 129 18.38 -18.09 -6.79
C SER A 129 17.65 -18.42 -5.49
N PRO A 130 18.25 -19.21 -4.56
CA PRO A 130 17.64 -19.52 -3.27
C PRO A 130 17.35 -18.29 -2.38
N LYS A 131 18.00 -17.16 -2.68
CA LYS A 131 17.81 -15.89 -1.97
C LYS A 131 16.78 -14.99 -2.62
N SER A 132 16.24 -15.40 -3.79
CA SER A 132 15.26 -14.60 -4.51
C SER A 132 13.95 -14.49 -3.76
N ARG A 133 13.38 -13.30 -3.76
CA ARG A 133 12.03 -13.01 -3.28
C ARG A 133 11.08 -12.64 -4.42
N GLN A 134 11.50 -12.85 -5.68
CA GLN A 134 10.72 -12.43 -6.83
C GLN A 134 9.36 -13.13 -6.92
N ILE A 135 9.30 -14.42 -6.59
CA ILE A 135 8.04 -15.19 -6.56
C ILE A 135 7.05 -14.57 -5.57
N GLU A 136 7.52 -14.19 -4.37
CA GLU A 136 6.72 -13.51 -3.34
C GLU A 136 6.29 -12.11 -3.78
N ILE A 137 7.25 -11.29 -4.27
CA ILE A 137 7.03 -9.89 -4.69
C ILE A 137 6.00 -9.83 -5.82
N TRP A 138 6.14 -10.69 -6.81
CA TRP A 138 5.21 -10.79 -7.94
C TRP A 138 3.92 -11.55 -7.60
N LYS A 139 3.84 -12.19 -6.41
CA LYS A 139 2.73 -13.07 -5.99
C LYS A 139 2.43 -14.14 -7.05
N LEU A 140 3.47 -14.70 -7.67
CA LEU A 140 3.33 -15.56 -8.86
C LEU A 140 2.56 -16.83 -8.59
N GLU A 141 2.68 -17.43 -7.39
CA GLU A 141 1.90 -18.61 -7.02
C GLU A 141 0.38 -18.41 -7.11
N ARG A 142 -0.08 -17.18 -6.83
CA ARG A 142 -1.52 -16.83 -6.93
C ARG A 142 -1.92 -16.33 -8.31
N ARG A 143 -0.95 -15.90 -9.11
CA ARG A 143 -1.16 -15.32 -10.45
C ARG A 143 -0.94 -16.33 -11.58
N LEU A 144 -0.42 -17.51 -11.25
CA LEU A 144 -0.27 -18.62 -12.17
C LEU A 144 -1.67 -19.19 -12.46
N ILE A 145 -2.00 -19.31 -13.75
CA ILE A 145 -3.30 -19.80 -14.22
C ILE A 145 -3.20 -21.24 -14.66
N ASP A 146 -2.10 -21.59 -15.34
CA ASP A 146 -1.83 -22.94 -15.84
C ASP A 146 -0.34 -23.25 -15.79
N GLY A 147 0.03 -24.51 -15.64
CA GLY A 147 1.40 -24.99 -15.64
C GLY A 147 2.13 -24.80 -14.29
N ARG A 148 3.42 -24.53 -14.34
CA ARG A 148 4.30 -24.38 -13.17
C ARG A 148 5.25 -23.18 -13.31
N LEU A 149 5.93 -22.82 -12.23
CA LEU A 149 7.01 -21.83 -12.25
C LEU A 149 8.26 -22.38 -12.96
N PRO A 150 9.12 -21.50 -13.55
CA PRO A 150 10.38 -21.89 -14.15
C PRO A 150 11.33 -22.54 -13.14
N GLU A 151 11.94 -23.64 -13.55
CA GLU A 151 12.99 -24.37 -12.79
C GLU A 151 14.33 -24.36 -13.54
N ASN A 152 14.32 -23.99 -14.82
CA ASN A 152 15.50 -23.91 -15.68
C ASN A 152 15.59 -22.55 -16.39
N ALA A 153 16.81 -22.17 -16.75
CA ALA A 153 17.09 -20.89 -17.38
C ALA A 153 16.39 -20.67 -18.74
N ASN A 154 16.11 -21.74 -19.47
CA ASN A 154 15.42 -21.72 -20.75
C ASN A 154 13.90 -21.89 -20.66
N GLU A 155 13.34 -21.78 -19.48
CA GLU A 155 11.89 -21.85 -19.26
C GLU A 155 11.28 -20.46 -19.17
N ALA A 156 10.05 -20.33 -19.65
CA ALA A 156 9.32 -19.07 -19.69
C ALA A 156 7.89 -19.19 -19.17
N LEU A 157 7.40 -18.12 -18.57
CA LEU A 157 5.97 -17.91 -18.33
C LEU A 157 5.45 -16.88 -19.32
N LEU A 158 4.31 -17.14 -19.93
CA LEU A 158 3.62 -16.19 -20.80
C LEU A 158 2.39 -15.63 -20.11
N SER A 159 2.05 -14.39 -20.38
CA SER A 159 0.73 -13.91 -20.00
C SER A 159 -0.34 -14.72 -20.73
N THR A 160 -1.49 -14.96 -20.07
CA THR A 160 -2.60 -15.73 -20.67
C THR A 160 -3.08 -15.12 -21.98
N ARG A 161 -2.97 -13.79 -22.13
CA ARG A 161 -3.35 -13.08 -23.37
C ARG A 161 -2.35 -13.34 -24.49
N LEU A 162 -1.05 -13.30 -24.22
CA LEU A 162 -0.02 -13.57 -25.20
C LEU A 162 -0.08 -15.05 -25.63
N ALA A 163 -0.19 -15.96 -24.69
CA ALA A 163 -0.34 -17.39 -24.99
C ALA A 163 -1.57 -17.67 -25.85
N GLY A 164 -2.73 -17.07 -25.51
CA GLY A 164 -3.95 -17.19 -26.30
C GLY A 164 -3.85 -16.59 -27.71
N GLN A 165 -3.15 -15.46 -27.88
CA GLN A 165 -2.92 -14.84 -29.19
C GLN A 165 -2.04 -15.69 -30.09
N LEU A 166 -1.03 -16.34 -29.52
CA LEU A 166 -0.10 -17.20 -30.25
C LEU A 166 -0.56 -18.66 -30.36
N GLY A 167 -1.67 -19.02 -29.70
CA GLY A 167 -2.20 -20.39 -29.68
C GLY A 167 -1.34 -21.38 -28.90
N LEU A 168 -0.56 -20.88 -27.91
CA LEU A 168 0.42 -21.66 -27.15
C LEU A 168 -0.18 -22.33 -25.91
N SER A 169 0.27 -23.54 -25.68
CA SER A 169 0.00 -24.34 -24.48
C SER A 169 1.28 -24.56 -23.67
N SER A 170 1.11 -24.96 -22.40
CA SER A 170 2.25 -25.33 -21.56
C SER A 170 2.97 -26.57 -22.13
N GLY A 171 4.29 -26.52 -22.18
CA GLY A 171 5.18 -27.54 -22.75
C GLY A 171 5.70 -27.23 -24.16
N GLU A 172 5.15 -26.26 -24.87
CA GLU A 172 5.57 -25.86 -26.20
C GLU A 172 6.82 -24.96 -26.20
N THR A 173 7.58 -25.00 -27.28
CA THR A 173 8.79 -24.21 -27.44
C THR A 173 8.51 -23.00 -28.32
N VAL A 174 9.02 -21.85 -27.93
CA VAL A 174 8.97 -20.60 -28.69
C VAL A 174 10.37 -20.10 -28.95
N THR A 175 10.57 -19.49 -30.10
CA THR A 175 11.84 -18.87 -30.45
C THR A 175 11.75 -17.35 -30.29
N LEU A 176 12.55 -16.81 -29.38
CA LEU A 176 12.75 -15.38 -29.25
C LEU A 176 13.66 -14.93 -30.42
N ILE A 177 13.23 -13.93 -31.14
CA ILE A 177 13.99 -13.22 -32.17
C ILE A 177 14.21 -11.79 -31.68
N GLY A 178 15.47 -11.39 -31.52
CA GLY A 178 15.80 -10.09 -30.97
C GLY A 178 17.22 -9.63 -31.28
N SER A 179 17.75 -8.73 -30.46
CA SER A 179 19.13 -8.26 -30.54
C SER A 179 19.84 -8.43 -29.19
N THR A 180 21.12 -8.80 -29.25
CA THR A 180 22.00 -8.85 -28.08
C THR A 180 22.29 -7.44 -27.56
N MET A 181 22.95 -7.34 -26.37
CA MET A 181 23.41 -6.06 -25.86
C MET A 181 24.42 -5.34 -26.79
N TYR A 182 25.03 -6.05 -27.73
CA TYR A 182 25.94 -5.50 -28.72
C TYR A 182 25.25 -5.17 -30.05
N ASN A 183 23.92 -5.11 -30.04
CA ASN A 183 23.09 -4.87 -31.23
C ASN A 183 23.27 -5.93 -32.37
N ALA A 184 23.76 -7.13 -32.03
CA ALA A 184 23.81 -8.24 -32.95
C ALA A 184 22.47 -9.01 -32.94
N PHE A 185 22.09 -9.56 -34.10
CA PHE A 185 20.91 -10.42 -34.21
C PHE A 185 21.07 -11.68 -33.34
N THR A 186 20.03 -12.04 -32.62
CA THR A 186 20.02 -13.26 -31.80
C THR A 186 18.69 -14.00 -31.91
N THR A 187 18.78 -15.32 -31.79
CA THR A 187 17.62 -16.21 -31.60
C THR A 187 17.87 -17.08 -30.39
N PHE A 188 16.84 -17.28 -29.55
CA PHE A 188 16.95 -18.13 -28.39
C PHE A 188 15.62 -18.87 -28.15
N ASN A 189 15.72 -20.17 -27.84
CA ASN A 189 14.54 -20.99 -27.62
C ASN A 189 14.18 -21.06 -26.13
N PHE A 190 12.92 -20.72 -25.83
CA PHE A 190 12.34 -20.88 -24.51
C PHE A 190 11.23 -21.94 -24.55
N THR A 191 11.14 -22.75 -23.48
CA THR A 191 10.02 -23.66 -23.27
C THR A 191 8.98 -22.96 -22.39
N VAL A 192 7.76 -22.86 -22.88
CA VAL A 192 6.64 -22.30 -22.11
C VAL A 192 6.21 -23.31 -21.05
N VAL A 193 6.42 -23.03 -19.78
CA VAL A 193 6.09 -23.93 -18.67
C VAL A 193 4.82 -23.55 -17.92
N GLY A 194 4.27 -22.40 -18.20
CA GLY A 194 3.00 -21.98 -17.61
C GLY A 194 2.54 -20.62 -18.10
N THR A 195 1.32 -20.29 -17.73
CA THR A 195 0.70 -19.00 -18.04
C THR A 195 0.29 -18.25 -16.77
N PHE A 196 0.40 -16.93 -16.81
CA PHE A 196 0.07 -16.06 -15.67
C PHE A 196 -0.82 -14.88 -16.08
N LYS A 197 -1.45 -14.25 -15.08
CA LYS A 197 -2.28 -13.06 -15.26
C LYS A 197 -1.94 -12.03 -14.19
N LEU A 198 -1.49 -10.83 -14.61
CA LEU A 198 -1.15 -9.74 -13.69
C LEU A 198 -2.28 -8.72 -13.49
N ASN A 199 -3.27 -8.69 -14.38
CA ASN A 199 -4.33 -7.67 -14.43
C ASN A 199 -3.76 -6.23 -14.62
N LEU A 200 -2.71 -6.09 -15.42
CA LEU A 200 -2.03 -4.82 -15.70
C LEU A 200 -2.48 -4.18 -17.02
N GLY A 201 -3.67 -4.51 -17.49
CA GLY A 201 -4.28 -3.94 -18.68
C GLY A 201 -3.49 -4.25 -19.97
N PRO A 202 -3.06 -3.22 -20.76
CA PRO A 202 -2.37 -3.45 -22.03
C PRO A 202 -1.03 -4.19 -21.92
N VAL A 203 -0.33 -4.05 -20.78
CA VAL A 203 0.99 -4.68 -20.57
C VAL A 203 0.89 -6.20 -20.57
N ASP A 204 -0.21 -6.75 -20.02
CA ASP A 204 -0.45 -8.20 -20.04
C ASP A 204 -0.58 -8.81 -21.44
N ARG A 205 -0.76 -7.99 -22.48
CA ARG A 205 -0.97 -8.53 -23.85
C ARG A 205 0.29 -9.07 -24.49
N GLN A 206 1.46 -8.67 -24.01
CA GLN A 206 2.75 -8.96 -24.64
C GLN A 206 3.82 -9.40 -23.64
N MET A 207 3.42 -9.76 -22.39
CA MET A 207 4.39 -10.00 -21.33
C MET A 207 4.87 -11.46 -21.31
N MET A 208 6.19 -11.61 -21.21
CA MET A 208 6.89 -12.87 -20.93
C MET A 208 7.80 -12.67 -19.72
N LEU A 209 7.82 -13.65 -18.82
CA LEU A 209 8.76 -13.71 -17.71
C LEU A 209 9.70 -14.88 -17.91
N VAL A 210 11.00 -14.64 -17.78
CA VAL A 210 12.05 -15.66 -17.87
C VAL A 210 13.01 -15.53 -16.70
N ASP A 211 13.78 -16.57 -16.43
CA ASP A 211 14.88 -16.42 -15.47
C ASP A 211 15.94 -15.46 -16.03
N ILE A 212 16.54 -14.66 -15.14
CA ILE A 212 17.57 -13.69 -15.53
C ILE A 212 18.76 -14.36 -16.20
N THR A 213 19.09 -15.60 -15.83
CA THR A 213 20.16 -16.37 -16.46
C THR A 213 19.83 -16.68 -17.91
N GLY A 214 18.58 -17.05 -18.22
CA GLY A 214 18.08 -17.26 -19.56
C GLY A 214 18.12 -15.97 -20.41
N ALA A 215 17.69 -14.86 -19.81
CA ALA A 215 17.77 -13.55 -20.46
C ALA A 215 19.23 -13.15 -20.78
N ARG A 216 20.16 -13.38 -19.84
CA ARG A 216 21.60 -13.13 -20.02
C ARG A 216 22.15 -13.96 -21.17
N LEU A 217 21.79 -15.23 -21.26
CA LEU A 217 22.22 -16.10 -22.37
C LEU A 217 21.65 -15.67 -23.72
N ALA A 218 20.35 -15.33 -23.75
CA ALA A 218 19.67 -14.91 -24.98
C ALA A 218 20.21 -13.60 -25.55
N LEU A 219 20.66 -12.67 -24.67
CA LEU A 219 21.05 -11.31 -25.04
C LEU A 219 22.56 -11.06 -24.99
N ASP A 220 23.37 -12.09 -24.69
CA ASP A 220 24.83 -11.97 -24.50
C ASP A 220 25.21 -10.92 -23.44
N MET A 221 24.50 -10.97 -22.29
CA MET A 221 24.62 -10.02 -21.18
C MET A 221 25.30 -10.67 -19.97
N GLU A 222 26.54 -11.13 -20.13
CA GLU A 222 27.27 -11.76 -19.03
C GLU A 222 27.51 -10.76 -17.88
N ASN A 223 27.04 -11.12 -16.67
CA ASN A 223 27.12 -10.28 -15.45
C ASN A 223 26.65 -8.82 -15.68
N ALA A 224 25.59 -8.66 -16.47
CA ALA A 224 24.98 -7.37 -16.78
C ALA A 224 23.47 -7.41 -16.47
N SER A 225 22.87 -6.23 -16.28
CA SER A 225 21.41 -6.06 -16.13
C SER A 225 20.98 -4.68 -16.64
N SER A 226 19.77 -4.57 -17.15
CA SER A 226 19.20 -3.28 -17.54
C SER A 226 19.07 -2.36 -16.33
N GLU A 227 18.65 -2.93 -15.20
CA GLU A 227 18.40 -2.21 -13.96
C GLU A 227 18.49 -3.14 -12.73
N ILE A 228 18.74 -2.57 -11.55
CA ILE A 228 18.70 -3.26 -10.27
C ILE A 228 17.57 -2.64 -9.45
N LEU A 229 16.58 -3.43 -9.06
CA LEU A 229 15.42 -3.00 -8.31
C LEU A 229 15.63 -3.19 -6.82
N GLY A 230 15.26 -2.18 -6.03
CA GLY A 230 15.25 -2.23 -4.57
C GLY A 230 13.84 -2.26 -4.03
N TYR A 231 13.54 -3.23 -3.18
CA TYR A 231 12.26 -3.37 -2.47
C TYR A 231 12.50 -3.32 -0.97
N THR A 232 11.66 -2.59 -0.24
CA THR A 232 11.72 -2.65 1.23
C THR A 232 11.39 -4.06 1.72
N ASN A 233 12.02 -4.50 2.80
CA ASN A 233 11.78 -5.84 3.35
C ASN A 233 10.32 -6.08 3.73
N SER A 234 9.59 -5.03 4.11
CA SER A 234 8.16 -5.07 4.44
C SER A 234 7.24 -4.99 3.22
N LEU A 235 7.79 -4.80 2.02
CA LEU A 235 7.06 -4.50 0.77
C LEU A 235 6.10 -3.29 0.91
N TYR A 236 6.46 -2.35 1.78
CA TYR A 236 5.74 -1.09 1.95
C TYR A 236 6.50 0.06 1.29
N TYR A 237 5.82 0.79 0.42
CA TYR A 237 6.40 1.98 -0.20
C TYR A 237 6.25 3.19 0.72
N ASP A 238 7.38 3.75 1.13
CA ASP A 238 7.47 5.05 1.80
C ASP A 238 8.15 6.03 0.84
N ASP A 239 7.36 6.94 0.30
CA ASP A 239 7.84 7.93 -0.68
C ASP A 239 8.93 8.83 -0.10
N THR A 240 8.77 9.26 1.16
CA THR A 240 9.75 10.15 1.81
C THR A 240 11.09 9.45 1.99
N ALA A 241 11.07 8.20 2.45
CA ALA A 241 12.27 7.40 2.61
C ALA A 241 12.93 7.09 1.26
N ALA A 242 12.15 6.73 0.24
CA ALA A 242 12.66 6.44 -1.10
C ALA A 242 13.31 7.67 -1.75
N VAL A 243 12.71 8.86 -1.60
CA VAL A 243 13.27 10.12 -2.10
C VAL A 243 14.57 10.48 -1.38
N ALA A 244 14.62 10.33 -0.04
CA ALA A 244 15.83 10.60 0.74
C ALA A 244 16.97 9.66 0.33
N LEU A 245 16.67 8.37 0.16
CA LEU A 245 17.62 7.36 -0.29
C LEU A 245 18.20 7.71 -1.67
N ARG A 246 17.33 7.98 -2.64
CA ARG A 246 17.71 8.40 -4.00
C ARG A 246 18.61 9.64 -3.97
N GLN A 247 18.25 10.66 -3.20
CA GLN A 247 19.04 11.89 -3.10
C GLN A 247 20.43 11.62 -2.54
N ASN A 248 20.53 10.79 -1.49
CA ASN A 248 21.81 10.42 -0.89
C ASN A 248 22.69 9.63 -1.86
N TYR A 249 22.13 8.60 -2.50
CA TYR A 249 22.85 7.80 -3.49
C TYR A 249 23.38 8.65 -4.66
N ASN A 250 22.52 9.49 -5.25
CA ASN A 250 22.89 10.31 -6.39
C ASN A 250 23.88 11.44 -6.04
N LYS A 251 23.94 11.85 -4.76
CA LYS A 251 24.94 12.81 -4.30
C LYS A 251 26.35 12.16 -4.23
N ILE A 252 26.42 10.89 -3.83
CA ILE A 252 27.66 10.14 -3.78
C ILE A 252 28.14 9.83 -5.22
N ASN A 253 27.21 9.41 -6.09
CA ASN A 253 27.48 9.09 -7.51
C ASN A 253 27.21 10.32 -8.40
N SER A 254 27.95 11.40 -8.16
CA SER A 254 27.66 12.72 -8.76
C SER A 254 28.31 12.92 -10.14
N ASP A 255 29.04 11.96 -10.68
CA ASP A 255 29.60 12.07 -12.04
C ASP A 255 28.45 12.08 -13.07
N THR A 256 28.24 13.24 -13.67
CA THR A 256 27.20 13.46 -14.67
C THR A 256 27.73 13.38 -16.11
N THR A 257 29.03 13.22 -16.30
CA THR A 257 29.67 13.22 -17.62
C THR A 257 29.74 11.82 -18.21
N ASP A 258 29.78 10.78 -17.37
CA ASP A 258 29.80 9.39 -17.79
C ASP A 258 28.36 8.83 -17.93
N ILE A 259 27.98 8.46 -19.16
CA ILE A 259 26.67 7.84 -19.46
C ILE A 259 26.48 6.48 -18.79
N PHE A 260 27.56 5.78 -18.46
CA PHE A 260 27.53 4.50 -17.77
C PHE A 260 27.51 4.64 -16.25
N SER A 261 27.68 5.86 -15.71
CA SER A 261 27.62 6.05 -14.26
C SER A 261 26.25 5.68 -13.70
N PRO A 262 26.19 4.98 -12.53
CA PRO A 262 24.93 4.57 -11.97
C PRO A 262 24.14 5.76 -11.40
N ILE A 263 22.83 5.71 -11.59
CA ILE A 263 21.87 6.67 -11.03
C ILE A 263 20.71 5.93 -10.37
N MET A 264 20.27 6.40 -9.22
CA MET A 264 19.09 5.85 -8.55
C MET A 264 17.85 6.69 -8.89
N MET A 265 16.74 6.01 -9.13
CA MET A 265 15.41 6.58 -9.28
C MET A 265 14.47 6.00 -8.21
N ALA A 266 13.59 6.83 -7.66
CA ALA A 266 12.48 6.37 -6.84
C ALA A 266 11.25 6.06 -7.71
N LEU A 267 10.30 5.30 -7.20
CA LEU A 267 9.05 4.97 -7.89
C LEU A 267 8.33 6.23 -8.42
N ARG A 268 8.34 7.31 -7.65
CA ARG A 268 7.72 8.57 -8.04
C ARG A 268 8.35 9.24 -9.28
N ASP A 269 9.59 8.90 -9.62
CA ASP A 269 10.30 9.49 -10.78
C ASP A 269 9.93 8.81 -12.10
N ALA A 270 9.23 7.66 -12.04
CA ALA A 270 8.82 6.91 -13.22
C ALA A 270 7.49 7.44 -13.77
N ASN A 271 7.42 7.65 -15.09
CA ASN A 271 6.18 7.83 -15.88
C ASN A 271 5.01 8.54 -15.18
N HIS A 272 5.21 9.76 -14.68
CA HIS A 272 4.21 10.55 -13.95
C HIS A 272 3.73 9.97 -12.60
N MET A 273 4.38 8.92 -12.08
CA MET A 273 4.03 8.33 -10.79
C MET A 273 4.11 9.32 -9.64
N GLY A 274 5.00 10.31 -9.70
CA GLY A 274 5.09 11.37 -8.69
C GLY A 274 3.78 12.13 -8.52
N THR A 275 3.18 12.53 -9.63
CA THR A 275 1.86 13.20 -9.61
C THR A 275 0.78 12.29 -9.03
N MET A 276 0.81 11.01 -9.37
CA MET A 276 -0.12 10.01 -8.84
C MET A 276 0.06 9.83 -7.32
N VAL A 277 1.30 9.70 -6.85
CA VAL A 277 1.64 9.62 -5.41
C VAL A 277 1.10 10.84 -4.66
N ASP A 278 1.33 12.05 -5.21
CA ASP A 278 0.89 13.30 -4.59
C ASP A 278 -0.64 13.40 -4.55
N TYR A 279 -1.35 13.06 -5.63
CA TYR A 279 -2.81 13.02 -5.64
C TYR A 279 -3.38 11.98 -4.69
N MET A 280 -2.80 10.80 -4.61
CA MET A 280 -3.27 9.73 -3.72
C MET A 280 -3.03 10.09 -2.26
N SER A 281 -1.88 10.71 -1.93
CA SER A 281 -1.60 11.22 -0.58
C SER A 281 -2.57 12.32 -0.18
N ALA A 282 -2.85 13.26 -1.08
CA ALA A 282 -3.83 14.32 -0.85
C ALA A 282 -5.26 13.76 -0.69
N ALA A 283 -5.66 12.82 -1.54
CA ALA A 283 -6.96 12.16 -1.45
C ALA A 283 -7.10 11.36 -0.14
N SER A 284 -6.06 10.64 0.27
CA SER A 284 -6.02 9.95 1.57
C SER A 284 -6.22 10.92 2.72
N GLY A 285 -5.43 12.02 2.74
CA GLY A 285 -5.55 13.05 3.76
C GLY A 285 -6.95 13.69 3.80
N LEU A 286 -7.55 13.92 2.64
CA LEU A 286 -8.91 14.47 2.55
C LEU A 286 -9.96 13.48 3.09
N ILE A 287 -9.91 12.22 2.68
CA ILE A 287 -10.85 11.19 3.13
C ILE A 287 -10.77 11.04 4.66
N VAL A 288 -9.55 10.90 5.19
CA VAL A 288 -9.32 10.79 6.64
C VAL A 288 -9.79 12.07 7.36
N GLY A 289 -9.50 13.25 6.80
CA GLY A 289 -9.96 14.52 7.34
C GLY A 289 -11.48 14.61 7.42
N VAL A 290 -12.19 14.20 6.36
CA VAL A 290 -13.67 14.14 6.34
C VAL A 290 -14.19 13.18 7.40
N PHE A 291 -13.62 11.97 7.51
CA PHE A 291 -14.03 11.00 8.56
C PHE A 291 -13.78 11.54 9.97
N LEU A 292 -12.64 12.20 10.20
CA LEU A 292 -12.35 12.84 11.48
C LEU A 292 -13.38 13.93 11.81
N VAL A 293 -13.71 14.80 10.85
CA VAL A 293 -14.72 15.86 11.04
C VAL A 293 -16.10 15.27 11.35
N ILE A 294 -16.55 14.28 10.57
CA ILE A 294 -17.83 13.61 10.82
C ILE A 294 -17.85 12.99 12.22
N SER A 295 -16.79 12.29 12.59
CA SER A 295 -16.68 11.67 13.92
C SER A 295 -16.65 12.70 15.04
N MET A 296 -15.94 13.83 14.84
CA MET A 296 -15.96 14.95 15.80
C MET A 296 -17.36 15.51 15.99
N ILE A 297 -18.14 15.68 14.91
CA ILE A 297 -19.53 16.17 14.97
C ILE A 297 -20.41 15.18 15.74
N VAL A 298 -20.30 13.89 15.46
CA VAL A 298 -21.07 12.85 16.14
C VAL A 298 -20.74 12.84 17.65
N LEU A 299 -19.46 12.84 17.98
CA LEU A 299 -19.00 12.81 19.38
C LEU A 299 -19.30 14.12 20.12
N TRP A 300 -19.25 15.26 19.42
CA TRP A 300 -19.71 16.54 19.95
C TRP A 300 -21.20 16.51 20.29
N ASN A 301 -22.07 16.12 19.34
CA ASN A 301 -23.51 15.99 19.60
C ASN A 301 -23.78 15.10 20.81
N MET A 302 -23.06 14.00 20.92
CA MET A 302 -23.14 13.11 22.05
C MET A 302 -22.73 13.77 23.37
N GLY A 303 -21.63 14.54 23.37
CA GLY A 303 -21.21 15.33 24.54
C GLY A 303 -22.27 16.34 24.95
N LEU A 304 -22.89 17.03 23.98
CA LEU A 304 -24.01 17.95 24.23
C LEU A 304 -25.23 17.23 24.83
N MET A 305 -25.68 16.13 24.23
CA MET A 305 -26.82 15.35 24.71
C MET A 305 -26.60 14.78 26.15
N ASN A 306 -25.39 14.31 26.42
CA ASN A 306 -25.01 13.83 27.73
C ASN A 306 -25.05 14.95 28.79
N GLY A 307 -24.60 16.16 28.42
CA GLY A 307 -24.70 17.36 29.27
C GLY A 307 -26.16 17.77 29.54
N LEU A 308 -27.02 17.77 28.49
CA LEU A 308 -28.44 18.15 28.61
C LEU A 308 -29.22 17.19 29.49
N ARG A 309 -29.02 15.88 29.35
CA ARG A 309 -29.68 14.86 30.19
C ARG A 309 -29.37 14.96 31.69
N ARG A 310 -28.32 15.69 32.03
CA ARG A 310 -27.85 15.84 33.41
C ARG A 310 -28.24 17.16 34.08
N TYR A 311 -29.04 17.98 33.43
CA TYR A 311 -29.42 19.28 34.00
C TYR A 311 -30.08 19.16 35.39
N GLY A 312 -30.97 18.17 35.61
CA GLY A 312 -31.56 17.91 36.91
C GLY A 312 -30.54 17.51 37.99
N GLU A 313 -29.59 16.63 37.67
CA GLU A 313 -28.53 16.23 38.59
C GLU A 313 -27.60 17.43 38.92
N ILE A 314 -27.28 18.24 37.91
CA ILE A 314 -26.47 19.43 38.07
C ILE A 314 -27.19 20.46 38.95
N GLY A 315 -28.50 20.67 38.74
CA GLY A 315 -29.32 21.55 39.55
C GLY A 315 -29.33 21.11 41.03
N MET A 316 -29.49 19.83 41.27
CA MET A 316 -29.48 19.24 42.64
C MET A 316 -28.09 19.42 43.28
N ARG A 317 -26.98 19.18 42.59
CA ARG A 317 -25.63 19.37 43.11
C ARG A 317 -25.34 20.85 43.47
N LEU A 318 -25.80 21.76 42.62
CA LEU A 318 -25.73 23.20 42.89
C LEU A 318 -26.59 23.60 44.11
N ALA A 319 -27.79 23.02 44.29
CA ALA A 319 -28.64 23.25 45.44
C ALA A 319 -28.03 22.70 46.75
N MET A 320 -27.24 21.62 46.66
CA MET A 320 -26.48 21.10 47.82
C MET A 320 -25.23 21.91 48.16
N GLY A 321 -24.94 23.00 47.41
CA GLY A 321 -23.86 23.92 47.71
C GLY A 321 -22.56 23.68 46.94
N GLU A 322 -22.54 22.78 45.95
CA GLU A 322 -21.37 22.66 45.03
C GLU A 322 -21.24 23.92 44.18
N SER A 323 -20.01 24.41 43.98
CA SER A 323 -19.80 25.56 43.12
C SER A 323 -19.93 25.16 41.64
N LYS A 324 -20.42 26.10 40.78
CA LYS A 324 -20.53 25.89 39.31
C LYS A 324 -19.23 25.38 38.71
N GLY A 325 -18.08 25.89 39.17
CA GLY A 325 -16.77 25.47 38.71
C GLY A 325 -16.41 24.02 39.05
N GLN A 326 -16.82 23.54 40.23
CA GLN A 326 -16.58 22.15 40.64
C GLN A 326 -17.41 21.18 39.80
N VAL A 327 -18.69 21.50 39.57
CA VAL A 327 -19.57 20.71 38.71
C VAL A 327 -19.02 20.65 37.27
N TYR A 328 -18.64 21.78 36.69
CA TYR A 328 -18.06 21.87 35.36
C TYR A 328 -16.79 21.03 35.23
N ARG A 329 -15.85 21.17 36.18
CA ARG A 329 -14.61 20.38 36.17
C ARG A 329 -14.90 18.86 36.34
N SER A 330 -15.90 18.50 37.12
CA SER A 330 -16.32 17.11 37.26
C SER A 330 -16.83 16.51 35.93
N MET A 331 -17.64 17.28 35.18
CA MET A 331 -18.14 16.89 33.85
C MET A 331 -17.00 16.69 32.85
N ILE A 332 -16.03 17.61 32.81
CA ILE A 332 -14.87 17.47 31.93
C ILE A 332 -14.04 16.24 32.26
N MET A 333 -13.76 16.04 33.57
CA MET A 333 -13.00 14.85 34.00
C MET A 333 -13.68 13.55 33.62
N GLU A 334 -15.00 13.51 33.71
CA GLU A 334 -15.78 12.34 33.29
C GLU A 334 -15.72 12.12 31.81
N SER A 335 -15.85 13.17 30.98
CA SER A 335 -15.71 13.06 29.50
C SER A 335 -14.31 12.61 29.09
N VAL A 336 -13.26 13.03 29.80
CA VAL A 336 -11.89 12.54 29.56
C VAL A 336 -11.81 11.04 29.84
N ILE A 337 -12.39 10.56 30.95
CA ILE A 337 -12.36 9.13 31.30
C ILE A 337 -13.14 8.31 30.28
N ILE A 338 -14.33 8.76 29.88
CA ILE A 338 -15.17 8.09 28.87
C ILE A 338 -14.43 8.06 27.52
N GLY A 339 -13.91 9.21 27.09
CA GLY A 339 -13.15 9.34 25.86
C GLY A 339 -11.92 8.42 25.85
N PHE A 340 -11.18 8.38 26.95
CA PHE A 340 -9.97 7.56 27.07
C PHE A 340 -10.29 6.06 27.05
N ILE A 341 -11.28 5.60 27.81
CA ILE A 341 -11.70 4.19 27.84
C ILE A 341 -12.23 3.78 26.45
N GLY A 342 -13.13 4.59 25.86
CA GLY A 342 -13.68 4.33 24.54
C GLY A 342 -12.61 4.30 23.47
N THR A 343 -11.61 5.20 23.54
CA THR A 343 -10.49 5.22 22.59
C THR A 343 -9.62 3.97 22.72
N ILE A 344 -9.27 3.53 23.93
CA ILE A 344 -8.45 2.31 24.10
C ILE A 344 -9.17 1.09 23.52
N ILE A 345 -10.44 0.91 23.88
CA ILE A 345 -11.24 -0.23 23.40
C ILE A 345 -11.42 -0.13 21.88
N GLY A 346 -11.76 1.06 21.37
CA GLY A 346 -11.94 1.32 19.94
C GLY A 346 -10.67 1.11 19.14
N THR A 347 -9.52 1.55 19.66
CA THR A 347 -8.21 1.31 19.03
C THR A 347 -7.89 -0.18 18.97
N SER A 348 -8.10 -0.90 20.07
CA SER A 348 -7.86 -2.35 20.10
C SER A 348 -8.74 -3.11 19.12
N LEU A 349 -10.04 -2.79 19.05
CA LEU A 349 -10.98 -3.41 18.12
C LEU A 349 -10.67 -3.03 16.66
N GLY A 350 -10.38 -1.73 16.40
CA GLY A 350 -10.05 -1.22 15.07
C GLY A 350 -8.77 -1.86 14.54
N ILE A 351 -7.71 -1.92 15.33
CA ILE A 351 -6.45 -2.58 14.95
C ILE A 351 -6.67 -4.08 14.76
N GLY A 352 -7.40 -4.75 15.65
CA GLY A 352 -7.69 -6.17 15.51
C GLY A 352 -8.44 -6.50 14.22
N PHE A 353 -9.43 -5.68 13.85
CA PHE A 353 -10.16 -5.86 12.59
C PHE A 353 -9.30 -5.50 11.36
N THR A 354 -8.48 -4.45 11.45
CA THR A 354 -7.52 -4.09 10.40
C THR A 354 -6.49 -5.21 10.19
N TYR A 355 -5.99 -5.80 11.27
CA TYR A 355 -5.05 -6.93 11.19
C TYR A 355 -5.71 -8.17 10.54
N TYR A 356 -6.95 -8.49 10.94
CA TYR A 356 -7.70 -9.56 10.29
C TYR A 356 -7.82 -9.34 8.78
N MET A 357 -8.18 -8.12 8.36
CA MET A 357 -8.30 -7.76 6.95
C MET A 357 -6.94 -7.66 6.23
N GLN A 358 -5.84 -7.49 6.96
CA GLN A 358 -4.48 -7.56 6.40
C GLN A 358 -4.10 -8.99 6.02
N GLU A 359 -4.53 -9.99 6.79
CA GLU A 359 -4.22 -11.40 6.52
C GLU A 359 -5.18 -12.03 5.49
N VAL A 360 -6.46 -11.77 5.63
CA VAL A 360 -7.49 -12.39 4.79
C VAL A 360 -7.69 -11.64 3.48
N GLY A 361 -7.65 -10.30 3.51
CA GLY A 361 -8.01 -9.45 2.38
C GLY A 361 -9.51 -9.43 2.09
N LEU A 362 -9.91 -8.55 1.21
CA LEU A 362 -11.27 -8.46 0.68
C LEU A 362 -11.23 -8.70 -0.83
N ASP A 363 -11.79 -9.81 -1.26
CA ASP A 363 -11.83 -10.19 -2.67
C ASP A 363 -13.03 -9.52 -3.37
N TYR A 364 -12.73 -8.73 -4.39
CA TYR A 364 -13.71 -8.03 -5.23
C TYR A 364 -13.77 -8.59 -6.65
N SER A 365 -13.19 -9.75 -6.91
CA SER A 365 -13.09 -10.34 -8.26
C SER A 365 -14.43 -10.35 -8.98
N ASP A 366 -15.47 -10.89 -8.32
CA ASP A 366 -16.82 -11.04 -8.90
C ASP A 366 -17.46 -9.69 -9.19
N ALA A 367 -17.25 -8.69 -8.33
CA ALA A 367 -17.81 -7.35 -8.51
C ALA A 367 -17.12 -6.60 -9.66
N MET A 368 -15.81 -6.75 -9.81
CA MET A 368 -15.05 -6.12 -10.90
C MET A 368 -15.35 -6.76 -12.25
N GLU A 369 -15.51 -8.07 -12.29
CA GLU A 369 -15.88 -8.79 -13.50
C GLU A 369 -17.29 -8.36 -13.99
N SER A 370 -18.22 -8.15 -13.07
CA SER A 370 -19.58 -7.67 -13.39
C SER A 370 -19.62 -6.23 -13.94
N LEU A 371 -18.63 -5.39 -13.59
CA LEU A 371 -18.53 -4.00 -14.05
C LEU A 371 -17.85 -3.86 -15.42
N GLY A 372 -17.38 -4.96 -16.02
CA GLY A 372 -16.72 -4.94 -17.33
C GLY A 372 -15.39 -4.16 -17.36
N SER A 373 -14.85 -3.80 -16.22
CA SER A 373 -13.68 -2.93 -16.08
C SER A 373 -12.36 -3.73 -16.19
N SER A 374 -12.20 -4.52 -17.26
CA SER A 374 -10.95 -5.27 -17.53
C SER A 374 -9.74 -4.39 -17.88
N GLU A 375 -9.89 -3.07 -17.89
CA GLU A 375 -8.82 -2.13 -18.29
C GLU A 375 -8.18 -1.37 -17.11
N ILE A 376 -8.72 -1.48 -15.89
CA ILE A 376 -8.17 -0.78 -14.73
C ILE A 376 -7.13 -1.67 -14.04
N ILE A 377 -5.94 -1.12 -13.85
CA ILE A 377 -4.83 -1.76 -13.10
C ILE A 377 -5.21 -1.75 -11.62
N MET A 378 -5.97 -2.73 -11.16
CA MET A 378 -6.31 -2.88 -9.75
C MET A 378 -6.19 -4.34 -9.34
N SER A 379 -5.61 -4.56 -8.16
CA SER A 379 -5.60 -5.88 -7.53
C SER A 379 -7.02 -6.32 -7.22
N ASN A 380 -7.36 -7.56 -7.53
CA ASN A 380 -8.70 -8.11 -7.23
C ASN A 380 -8.94 -8.31 -5.73
N VAL A 381 -7.89 -8.30 -4.93
CA VAL A 381 -7.96 -8.46 -3.47
C VAL A 381 -7.37 -7.24 -2.80
N PHE A 382 -8.17 -6.57 -1.99
CA PHE A 382 -7.71 -5.43 -1.20
C PHE A 382 -7.36 -5.89 0.22
N TYR A 383 -6.14 -5.58 0.63
CA TYR A 383 -5.64 -5.85 1.97
C TYR A 383 -5.63 -4.56 2.78
N ALA A 384 -6.07 -4.61 4.03
CA ALA A 384 -5.81 -3.53 4.97
C ALA A 384 -4.33 -3.56 5.41
N ARG A 385 -3.85 -2.49 6.04
CA ARG A 385 -2.51 -2.47 6.62
C ARG A 385 -2.48 -1.79 7.97
N VAL A 386 -1.85 -2.46 8.93
CA VAL A 386 -1.59 -1.87 10.25
C VAL A 386 -0.30 -1.06 10.17
N THR A 387 -0.41 0.24 10.46
CA THR A 387 0.72 1.19 10.53
C THR A 387 0.85 1.74 11.95
N PRO A 388 2.05 2.23 12.35
CA PRO A 388 2.25 2.82 13.68
C PRO A 388 1.29 3.98 13.99
N GLU A 389 0.83 4.70 12.98
CA GLU A 389 -0.09 5.82 13.10
C GLU A 389 -1.45 5.42 13.67
N LEU A 390 -1.90 4.19 13.37
CA LEU A 390 -3.19 3.69 13.85
C LEU A 390 -3.28 3.59 15.38
N TYR A 391 -2.15 3.47 16.07
CA TYR A 391 -2.13 3.38 17.53
C TYR A 391 -2.50 4.69 18.22
N TYR A 392 -2.29 5.83 17.58
CA TYR A 392 -2.53 7.14 18.20
C TYR A 392 -3.56 8.01 17.49
N ILE A 393 -3.90 7.75 16.23
CA ILE A 393 -4.86 8.58 15.47
C ILE A 393 -6.24 8.63 16.12
N GLY A 394 -6.67 7.56 16.79
CA GLY A 394 -7.95 7.45 17.48
C GLY A 394 -8.10 8.38 18.69
N PHE A 395 -6.98 8.83 19.29
CA PHE A 395 -7.02 9.73 20.45
C PHE A 395 -7.52 11.13 20.08
N MET A 396 -7.29 11.58 18.86
CA MET A 396 -7.76 12.88 18.40
C MET A 396 -9.28 13.00 18.43
N PRO A 397 -10.06 12.16 17.73
CA PRO A 397 -11.52 12.22 17.82
C PRO A 397 -12.05 11.68 19.15
N GLY A 398 -11.51 10.60 19.66
CA GLY A 398 -12.07 9.90 20.81
C GLY A 398 -11.99 10.70 22.12
N VAL A 399 -10.88 11.37 22.39
CA VAL A 399 -10.71 12.16 23.62
C VAL A 399 -11.01 13.64 23.37
N LEU A 400 -10.39 14.27 22.36
CA LEU A 400 -10.52 15.71 22.16
C LEU A 400 -11.96 16.12 21.80
N ALA A 401 -12.62 15.37 20.87
CA ALA A 401 -13.97 15.75 20.46
C ALA A 401 -14.99 15.58 21.59
N THR A 402 -14.90 14.49 22.38
CA THR A 402 -15.78 14.29 23.54
C THR A 402 -15.60 15.35 24.61
N VAL A 403 -14.36 15.74 24.89
CA VAL A 403 -14.04 16.80 25.85
C VAL A 403 -14.56 18.15 25.36
N LEU A 404 -14.31 18.51 24.11
CA LEU A 404 -14.79 19.77 23.50
C LEU A 404 -16.33 19.84 23.52
N GLY A 405 -17.02 18.75 23.15
CA GLY A 405 -18.48 18.67 23.20
C GLY A 405 -19.01 18.89 24.62
N THR A 406 -18.42 18.27 25.62
CA THR A 406 -18.80 18.44 27.03
C THR A 406 -18.47 19.84 27.55
N MET A 407 -17.34 20.42 27.14
CA MET A 407 -16.98 21.80 27.49
C MET A 407 -18.00 22.81 27.00
N LEU A 408 -18.47 22.67 25.77
CA LEU A 408 -19.48 23.54 25.18
C LEU A 408 -20.85 23.38 25.83
N ALA A 409 -21.27 22.13 26.11
CA ALA A 409 -22.48 21.85 26.85
C ALA A 409 -22.42 22.49 28.26
N GLY A 410 -21.32 22.29 28.97
CA GLY A 410 -21.10 22.86 30.29
C GLY A 410 -21.07 24.40 30.30
N ARG A 411 -20.60 25.05 29.25
CA ARG A 411 -20.62 26.53 29.14
C ARG A 411 -22.05 27.07 29.04
N ALA A 412 -22.96 26.34 28.42
CA ALA A 412 -24.38 26.71 28.39
C ALA A 412 -24.98 26.66 29.80
N ILE A 413 -24.60 25.68 30.62
CA ILE A 413 -25.02 25.56 32.04
C ILE A 413 -24.45 26.72 32.89
N TYR A 414 -23.22 27.13 32.62
CA TYR A 414 -22.54 28.22 33.35
C TYR A 414 -23.23 29.57 33.17
N LYS A 415 -23.83 29.81 31.98
CA LYS A 415 -24.51 31.07 31.62
C LYS A 415 -25.96 31.16 32.07
N ARG A 416 -26.64 30.04 32.39
CA ARG A 416 -28.05 30.04 32.79
C ARG A 416 -28.22 30.31 34.29
N GLU A 417 -29.29 31.01 34.63
CA GLU A 417 -29.67 31.24 36.06
C GLU A 417 -30.29 29.98 36.66
N MET A 418 -30.06 29.77 37.97
CA MET A 418 -30.56 28.59 38.71
C MET A 418 -32.07 28.39 38.59
N ALA A 419 -32.87 29.48 38.56
CA ALA A 419 -34.33 29.42 38.46
C ALA A 419 -34.84 28.82 37.16
N GLN A 420 -34.10 28.95 36.04
CA GLN A 420 -34.46 28.36 34.75
C GLN A 420 -34.14 26.86 34.67
N LEU A 421 -33.16 26.38 35.42
CA LEU A 421 -32.79 24.98 35.48
C LEU A 421 -33.85 24.15 36.25
N PHE A 422 -34.55 24.75 37.19
CA PHE A 422 -35.66 24.09 37.95
C PHE A 422 -36.96 24.05 37.14
N LYS A 423 -37.24 25.04 36.30
CA LYS A 423 -38.50 25.13 35.55
C LYS A 423 -38.59 24.12 34.39
N GLU A 424 -37.47 23.64 33.87
CA GLU A 424 -37.43 22.56 32.85
C GLU A 424 -37.60 21.14 33.44
N LEU A 425 -37.67 21.01 34.77
CA LEU A 425 -37.95 19.72 35.44
C LEU A 425 -39.47 19.48 35.66
N GLU A 426 -40.32 20.48 35.46
CA GLU A 426 -41.79 20.40 35.64
C GLU A 426 -42.54 20.22 34.31
N THR A 427 -41.83 20.18 33.16
CA THR A 427 -42.38 19.88 31.84
C THR A 427 -41.77 18.60 31.29
#